data_145e33b45e75eb729d0b23a71d540045
#
_entry.id   145e33b45e75eb729d0b23a71d540045
#
_cell.length_a   1.000
_cell.length_b   1.000
_cell.length_c   1.000
_cell.angle_alpha   90.00
_cell.angle_beta   90.00
_cell.angle_gamma   90.00
#
_symmetry.space_group_name_H-M   'P 1'
#
loop_
_entity.id
_entity.type
_entity.pdbx_description
1 polymer ?
#
loop_
_entity_poly.entity_id
_entity_poly.type
_entity_poly.pdbx_seq_one_letter_code
_entity_poly.pdbx_strand_id
1 'polypeptide(L)'
;MSNLSKLLANKTDLIFESWKEKVRANRYIEISKELPETALGDSVPKLIEALISVADKTEEEDLETVVKASLEHGSQRAALGFEANEIAGEYRLLRLTIFSTLEPDLLQLSPHELNCSFRRIDAVVDEAISQCFDKFVEDKIQRQEKIRQQLVTNNQELKRLLGYSQDSFSQLAHEIKTPLNSIMGYAQLLQRQQPPQKDEGEARNINNLERVLRSSRQLLQLVNDSLEISRFDAGNSKLQLVSIDVRSVINSAMETIEPLAEDKGLQLENNCDRAPTQVTTDPSRLQQALTNFLSNAVRYTDEGSISVNCEALSDEKWSLIIADTGIGISPEDRDYIFAPFSRAHSSQEREGSTGLGLTIASRLVKLLQGEIELESQEGEGSKFTLTFPQKVRME
;
A
#
# COMPACT_ATOMS: atom_id res chain seq x y z
N MET A 1 20.35 -8.67 -58.07
CA MET A 1 21.12 -8.05 -56.98
C MET A 1 22.23 -7.24 -57.63
N SER A 2 22.29 -5.95 -57.38
CA SER A 2 23.40 -5.10 -57.82
C SER A 2 24.69 -5.47 -57.09
N ASN A 3 25.78 -4.87 -57.49
CA ASN A 3 27.08 -5.19 -56.91
C ASN A 3 27.16 -4.81 -55.41
N LEU A 4 26.40 -3.75 -54.96
CA LEU A 4 26.47 -3.18 -53.62
C LEU A 4 25.84 -4.10 -52.55
N SER A 5 24.67 -4.64 -52.79
CA SER A 5 23.97 -5.55 -51.83
C SER A 5 24.76 -6.85 -51.60
N LYS A 6 25.39 -7.40 -52.66
CA LYS A 6 26.28 -8.55 -52.56
C LYS A 6 27.53 -8.24 -51.75
N LEU A 7 28.14 -7.06 -51.94
CA LEU A 7 29.31 -6.64 -51.19
C LEU A 7 29.02 -6.47 -49.73
N LEU A 8 27.89 -5.85 -49.37
CA LEU A 8 27.44 -5.71 -47.99
C LEU A 8 27.13 -7.07 -47.37
N ALA A 9 26.37 -7.94 -48.06
CA ALA A 9 26.00 -9.26 -47.56
C ALA A 9 27.21 -10.15 -47.24
N ASN A 10 28.25 -10.10 -48.09
CA ASN A 10 29.46 -10.89 -47.84
C ASN A 10 30.32 -10.39 -46.66
N LYS A 11 30.06 -9.18 -46.17
CA LYS A 11 30.89 -8.54 -45.12
C LYS A 11 30.07 -8.21 -43.85
N THR A 12 28.83 -8.70 -43.75
CA THR A 12 27.90 -8.40 -42.60
C THR A 12 28.56 -8.70 -41.26
N ASP A 13 29.07 -9.92 -41.09
CA ASP A 13 29.70 -10.34 -39.84
C ASP A 13 30.94 -9.50 -39.51
N LEU A 14 31.73 -9.17 -40.52
CA LEU A 14 32.91 -8.33 -40.34
C LEU A 14 32.55 -6.89 -39.92
N ILE A 15 31.51 -6.32 -40.53
CA ILE A 15 30.98 -4.99 -40.18
C ILE A 15 30.48 -5.01 -38.75
N PHE A 16 29.69 -6.04 -38.37
CA PHE A 16 29.12 -6.15 -37.05
C PHE A 16 30.19 -6.28 -35.95
N GLU A 17 31.12 -7.22 -36.08
CA GLU A 17 32.16 -7.40 -35.06
C GLU A 17 33.08 -6.19 -34.95
N SER A 18 33.50 -5.59 -36.07
CA SER A 18 34.30 -4.35 -36.09
C SER A 18 33.58 -3.17 -35.44
N TRP A 19 32.26 -3.02 -35.71
CA TRP A 19 31.44 -2.01 -35.08
C TRP A 19 31.34 -2.23 -33.55
N LYS A 20 31.06 -3.45 -33.11
CA LYS A 20 30.93 -3.84 -31.72
C LYS A 20 32.22 -3.52 -30.90
N GLU A 21 33.39 -3.85 -31.48
CA GLU A 21 34.68 -3.50 -30.89
C GLU A 21 34.85 -1.98 -30.74
N LYS A 22 34.51 -1.21 -31.82
CA LYS A 22 34.63 0.24 -31.79
C LYS A 22 33.68 0.91 -30.80
N VAL A 23 32.45 0.40 -30.68
CA VAL A 23 31.47 0.91 -29.69
C VAL A 23 31.98 0.68 -28.27
N ARG A 24 32.51 -0.50 -27.95
CA ARG A 24 33.08 -0.81 -26.64
C ARG A 24 34.34 -0.01 -26.31
N ALA A 25 35.16 0.23 -27.29
CA ALA A 25 36.36 1.05 -27.15
C ALA A 25 36.05 2.55 -27.06
N ASN A 26 34.83 2.97 -27.39
CA ASN A 26 34.46 4.38 -27.40
C ASN A 26 34.23 4.91 -25.99
N ARG A 27 34.93 5.98 -25.64
CA ARG A 27 34.84 6.62 -24.30
C ARG A 27 33.53 7.40 -24.07
N TYR A 28 32.78 7.70 -25.11
CA TYR A 28 31.55 8.49 -25.04
C TYR A 28 30.27 7.63 -25.04
N ILE A 29 30.42 6.30 -25.12
CA ILE A 29 29.31 5.33 -25.01
C ILE A 29 29.55 4.50 -23.75
N GLU A 30 29.31 5.12 -22.60
CA GLU A 30 29.68 4.54 -21.31
C GLU A 30 28.85 3.32 -20.95
N ILE A 31 27.55 3.36 -21.25
CA ILE A 31 26.63 2.29 -20.95
C ILE A 31 26.96 0.96 -21.63
N SER A 32 27.61 1.04 -22.82
CA SER A 32 28.03 -0.15 -23.57
C SER A 32 29.05 -1.03 -22.82
N LYS A 33 29.76 -0.48 -21.85
CA LYS A 33 30.76 -1.19 -21.04
C LYS A 33 30.15 -2.04 -19.95
N GLU A 34 28.97 -1.66 -19.47
CA GLU A 34 28.24 -2.33 -18.39
C GLU A 34 27.27 -3.41 -18.90
N LEU A 35 26.94 -3.36 -20.22
CA LEU A 35 25.98 -4.28 -20.81
C LEU A 35 26.60 -5.63 -21.20
N PRO A 36 25.84 -6.75 -21.04
CA PRO A 36 26.23 -8.05 -21.57
C PRO A 36 26.42 -7.99 -23.10
N GLU A 37 27.24 -8.88 -23.65
CA GLU A 37 27.51 -8.95 -25.08
C GLU A 37 26.27 -9.10 -25.96
N THR A 38 25.31 -9.89 -25.48
CA THR A 38 24.05 -10.14 -26.16
C THR A 38 23.19 -8.88 -26.28
N ALA A 39 23.11 -8.08 -25.21
CA ALA A 39 22.25 -6.88 -25.17
C ALA A 39 22.73 -5.76 -26.11
N LEU A 40 24.02 -5.71 -26.45
CA LEU A 40 24.56 -4.73 -27.38
C LEU A 40 24.26 -5.15 -28.83
N GLY A 41 24.18 -6.46 -29.11
CA GLY A 41 24.10 -7.03 -30.44
C GLY A 41 22.69 -7.34 -30.93
N ASP A 42 21.66 -7.30 -30.09
CA ASP A 42 20.34 -7.88 -30.45
C ASP A 42 19.64 -7.23 -31.64
N SER A 43 19.75 -5.93 -31.84
CA SER A 43 19.05 -5.20 -32.91
C SER A 43 19.94 -4.80 -34.11
N VAL A 44 21.24 -4.68 -33.88
CA VAL A 44 22.17 -4.16 -34.92
C VAL A 44 22.37 -5.11 -36.09
N PRO A 45 22.47 -6.44 -35.95
CA PRO A 45 22.47 -7.34 -37.08
C PRO A 45 21.26 -7.19 -37.98
N LYS A 46 20.06 -7.07 -37.38
CA LYS A 46 18.81 -6.83 -38.14
C LYS A 46 18.84 -5.51 -38.90
N LEU A 47 19.41 -4.47 -38.28
CA LEU A 47 19.58 -3.18 -38.89
C LEU A 47 20.54 -3.27 -40.12
N ILE A 48 21.68 -3.97 -40.00
CA ILE A 48 22.62 -4.20 -41.08
C ILE A 48 21.95 -5.02 -42.20
N GLU A 49 21.23 -6.08 -41.89
CA GLU A 49 20.46 -6.88 -42.85
C GLU A 49 19.42 -6.03 -43.61
N ALA A 50 18.71 -5.16 -42.85
CA ALA A 50 17.75 -4.23 -43.45
C ALA A 50 18.44 -3.23 -44.40
N LEU A 51 19.59 -2.68 -43.99
CA LEU A 51 20.40 -1.82 -44.88
C LEU A 51 20.82 -2.54 -46.16
N ILE A 52 21.18 -3.82 -46.08
CA ILE A 52 21.56 -4.66 -47.25
C ILE A 52 20.37 -4.84 -48.18
N SER A 53 19.18 -5.12 -47.63
CA SER A 53 17.97 -5.40 -48.42
C SER A 53 17.54 -4.22 -49.28
N VAL A 54 17.91 -3.01 -48.89
CA VAL A 54 17.51 -1.74 -49.52
C VAL A 54 18.63 -1.14 -50.40
N ALA A 55 19.89 -1.58 -50.20
CA ALA A 55 21.05 -1.01 -50.89
C ALA A 55 20.95 -1.02 -52.42
N ASP A 56 20.13 -1.91 -52.99
CA ASP A 56 19.94 -2.06 -54.46
C ASP A 56 18.62 -1.54 -54.98
N LYS A 57 17.72 -1.13 -54.10
CA LYS A 57 16.36 -0.71 -54.46
C LYS A 57 16.29 0.81 -54.64
N THR A 58 15.47 1.27 -55.56
CA THR A 58 15.42 2.67 -55.96
C THR A 58 14.17 3.41 -55.54
N GLU A 59 13.19 2.75 -54.94
CA GLU A 59 11.89 3.33 -54.56
C GLU A 59 11.73 3.48 -53.07
N GLU A 60 11.03 4.53 -52.60
CA GLU A 60 10.76 4.84 -51.20
C GLU A 60 9.94 3.74 -50.48
N GLU A 61 9.15 2.95 -51.22
CA GLU A 61 8.32 1.85 -50.68
C GLU A 61 9.13 0.69 -50.07
N ASP A 62 10.42 0.59 -50.38
CA ASP A 62 11.28 -0.50 -49.94
C ASP A 62 11.98 -0.24 -48.58
N LEU A 63 11.78 0.91 -47.95
CA LEU A 63 12.41 1.28 -46.68
C LEU A 63 11.72 0.65 -45.42
N GLU A 64 10.60 -0.03 -45.60
CA GLU A 64 9.81 -0.58 -44.46
C GLU A 64 10.62 -1.48 -43.51
N THR A 65 11.53 -2.29 -44.08
CA THR A 65 12.42 -3.17 -43.27
C THR A 65 13.41 -2.38 -42.45
N VAL A 66 13.98 -1.29 -43.02
CA VAL A 66 14.91 -0.38 -42.32
C VAL A 66 14.18 0.37 -41.21
N VAL A 67 13.00 0.91 -41.49
CA VAL A 67 12.14 1.59 -40.56
C VAL A 67 11.84 0.66 -39.37
N LYS A 68 11.38 -0.56 -39.63
CA LYS A 68 11.05 -1.53 -38.56
C LYS A 68 12.26 -1.88 -37.67
N ALA A 69 13.41 -2.17 -38.27
CA ALA A 69 14.64 -2.48 -37.57
C ALA A 69 15.13 -1.27 -36.73
N SER A 70 15.00 -0.06 -37.26
CA SER A 70 15.39 1.16 -36.58
C SER A 70 14.49 1.52 -35.42
N LEU A 71 13.18 1.34 -35.55
CA LEU A 71 12.21 1.49 -34.45
C LEU A 71 12.49 0.49 -33.33
N GLU A 72 12.76 -0.79 -33.67
CA GLU A 72 13.14 -1.82 -32.66
C GLU A 72 14.44 -1.42 -31.96
N HIS A 73 15.43 -0.95 -32.67
CA HIS A 73 16.70 -0.48 -32.09
C HIS A 73 16.48 0.70 -31.14
N GLY A 74 15.73 1.73 -31.57
CA GLY A 74 15.40 2.88 -30.71
C GLY A 74 14.70 2.51 -29.42
N SER A 75 13.72 1.61 -29.49
CA SER A 75 13.00 1.12 -28.32
C SER A 75 13.91 0.34 -27.37
N GLN A 76 14.77 -0.53 -27.89
CA GLN A 76 15.75 -1.27 -27.07
C GLN A 76 16.75 -0.33 -26.39
N ARG A 77 17.28 0.68 -27.08
CA ARG A 77 18.22 1.66 -26.49
C ARG A 77 17.54 2.51 -25.42
N ALA A 78 16.28 2.91 -25.63
CA ALA A 78 15.49 3.58 -24.59
C ALA A 78 15.27 2.69 -23.35
N ALA A 79 15.04 1.37 -23.57
CA ALA A 79 14.86 0.41 -22.49
C ALA A 79 16.13 0.18 -21.68
N LEU A 80 17.27 0.12 -22.34
CA LEU A 80 18.59 -0.07 -21.74
C LEU A 80 19.15 1.19 -21.05
N GLY A 81 18.50 2.35 -21.21
CA GLY A 81 18.91 3.58 -20.53
C GLY A 81 19.94 4.42 -21.30
N PHE A 82 20.17 4.14 -22.58
CA PHE A 82 21.07 4.95 -23.41
C PHE A 82 20.68 6.43 -23.39
N GLU A 83 21.68 7.30 -23.53
CA GLU A 83 21.48 8.71 -23.82
C GLU A 83 21.50 8.97 -25.34
N ALA A 84 20.86 10.07 -25.78
CA ALA A 84 20.74 10.40 -27.20
C ALA A 84 22.11 10.54 -27.92
N ASN A 85 23.11 11.11 -27.23
CA ASN A 85 24.46 11.24 -27.72
C ASN A 85 25.17 9.89 -27.92
N GLU A 86 24.86 8.90 -27.10
CA GLU A 86 25.42 7.55 -27.23
C GLU A 86 24.86 6.83 -28.45
N ILE A 87 23.56 6.95 -28.72
CA ILE A 87 22.92 6.41 -29.94
C ILE A 87 23.50 7.08 -31.18
N ALA A 88 23.65 8.41 -31.17
CA ALA A 88 24.30 9.13 -32.25
C ALA A 88 25.74 8.64 -32.49
N GLY A 89 26.44 8.33 -31.40
CA GLY A 89 27.78 7.72 -31.45
C GLY A 89 27.79 6.33 -32.09
N GLU A 90 26.80 5.48 -31.71
CA GLU A 90 26.64 4.14 -32.31
C GLU A 90 26.45 4.21 -33.84
N TYR A 91 25.52 5.04 -34.31
CA TYR A 91 25.28 5.21 -35.75
C TYR A 91 26.46 5.83 -36.50
N ARG A 92 27.16 6.79 -35.89
CA ARG A 92 28.40 7.33 -36.44
C ARG A 92 29.44 6.23 -36.63
N LEU A 93 29.62 5.39 -35.62
CA LEU A 93 30.57 4.27 -35.69
C LEU A 93 30.13 3.22 -36.71
N LEU A 94 28.83 2.94 -36.80
CA LEU A 94 28.26 2.04 -37.82
C LEU A 94 28.56 2.53 -39.22
N ARG A 95 28.25 3.79 -39.54
CA ARG A 95 28.53 4.44 -40.82
C ARG A 95 30.00 4.36 -41.18
N LEU A 96 30.90 4.76 -40.27
CA LEU A 96 32.34 4.69 -40.47
C LEU A 96 32.83 3.26 -40.67
N THR A 97 32.26 2.29 -39.98
CA THR A 97 32.65 0.89 -40.12
C THR A 97 32.21 0.32 -41.47
N ILE A 98 30.98 0.62 -41.92
CA ILE A 98 30.48 0.23 -43.24
C ILE A 98 31.43 0.75 -44.34
N PHE A 99 31.73 2.05 -44.34
CA PHE A 99 32.59 2.63 -45.34
C PHE A 99 34.02 2.09 -45.29
N SER A 100 34.64 2.00 -44.14
CA SER A 100 36.01 1.48 -44.00
C SER A 100 36.12 0.00 -44.42
N THR A 101 35.08 -0.81 -44.17
CA THR A 101 35.06 -2.21 -44.57
C THR A 101 34.84 -2.43 -46.05
N LEU A 102 34.06 -1.54 -46.71
CA LEU A 102 33.77 -1.61 -48.12
C LEU A 102 34.76 -0.87 -49.00
N GLU A 103 35.61 0.01 -48.45
CA GLU A 103 36.55 0.86 -49.19
C GLU A 103 37.36 0.12 -50.29
N PRO A 104 37.99 -1.06 -50.04
CA PRO A 104 38.77 -1.76 -51.04
C PRO A 104 37.94 -2.19 -52.27
N ASP A 105 36.66 -2.51 -52.08
CA ASP A 105 35.77 -2.95 -53.13
C ASP A 105 35.16 -1.75 -53.85
N LEU A 106 34.81 -0.70 -53.12
CA LEU A 106 34.26 0.53 -53.66
C LEU A 106 35.22 1.26 -54.58
N LEU A 107 36.52 1.23 -54.27
CA LEU A 107 37.57 1.81 -55.10
C LEU A 107 37.76 1.11 -56.47
N GLN A 108 37.20 -0.08 -56.68
CA GLN A 108 37.20 -0.80 -57.93
C GLN A 108 36.04 -0.40 -58.86
N LEU A 109 35.06 0.35 -58.35
CA LEU A 109 33.92 0.82 -59.10
C LEU A 109 34.27 2.03 -59.99
N SER A 110 33.47 2.27 -61.04
CA SER A 110 33.58 3.53 -61.80
C SER A 110 33.22 4.72 -60.86
N PRO A 111 33.72 5.94 -61.15
CA PRO A 111 33.44 7.14 -60.38
C PRO A 111 31.95 7.43 -60.22
N HIS A 112 31.12 7.08 -61.18
CA HIS A 112 29.68 7.23 -61.12
C HIS A 112 29.04 6.21 -60.16
N GLU A 113 29.40 4.93 -60.24
CA GLU A 113 28.91 3.86 -59.40
C GLU A 113 29.34 4.09 -57.93
N LEU A 114 30.58 4.52 -57.72
CA LEU A 114 31.10 4.88 -56.43
C LEU A 114 30.24 5.98 -55.77
N ASN A 115 29.98 7.07 -56.47
CA ASN A 115 29.17 8.18 -55.95
C ASN A 115 27.73 7.74 -55.69
N CYS A 116 27.14 6.92 -56.56
CA CYS A 116 25.79 6.37 -56.33
C CYS A 116 25.75 5.47 -55.09
N SER A 117 26.77 4.62 -54.90
CA SER A 117 26.85 3.74 -53.72
C SER A 117 26.98 4.50 -52.40
N PHE A 118 27.83 5.55 -52.37
CA PHE A 118 27.97 6.42 -51.19
C PHE A 118 26.66 7.10 -50.86
N ARG A 119 25.99 7.73 -51.82
CA ARG A 119 24.71 8.42 -51.57
C ARG A 119 23.62 7.48 -51.08
N ARG A 120 23.57 6.24 -51.57
CA ARG A 120 22.58 5.25 -51.12
C ARG A 120 22.82 4.81 -49.66
N ILE A 121 24.06 4.43 -49.37
CA ILE A 121 24.39 4.03 -47.99
C ILE A 121 24.08 5.16 -47.01
N ASP A 122 24.45 6.37 -47.36
CA ASP A 122 24.26 7.55 -46.51
C ASP A 122 22.78 7.85 -46.29
N ALA A 123 21.97 7.85 -47.36
CA ALA A 123 20.53 8.10 -47.28
C ALA A 123 19.80 7.04 -46.40
N VAL A 124 20.15 5.77 -46.56
CA VAL A 124 19.52 4.70 -45.78
C VAL A 124 19.95 4.73 -44.32
N VAL A 125 21.21 5.07 -44.02
CA VAL A 125 21.68 5.26 -42.65
C VAL A 125 21.02 6.48 -41.98
N ASP A 126 20.85 7.59 -42.73
CA ASP A 126 20.16 8.78 -42.24
C ASP A 126 18.69 8.50 -41.91
N GLU A 127 17.98 7.74 -42.76
CA GLU A 127 16.61 7.30 -42.48
C GLU A 127 16.56 6.42 -41.23
N ALA A 128 17.50 5.48 -41.11
CA ALA A 128 17.59 4.62 -39.94
C ALA A 128 17.83 5.43 -38.65
N ILE A 129 18.65 6.47 -38.69
CA ILE A 129 18.89 7.39 -37.58
C ILE A 129 17.58 8.10 -37.20
N SER A 130 16.89 8.69 -38.20
CA SER A 130 15.65 9.44 -37.98
C SER A 130 14.61 8.58 -37.25
N GLN A 131 14.31 7.40 -37.78
CA GLN A 131 13.31 6.49 -37.23
C GLN A 131 13.70 5.96 -35.83
N CYS A 132 14.99 5.69 -35.62
CA CYS A 132 15.49 5.26 -34.31
C CYS A 132 15.31 6.35 -33.25
N PHE A 133 15.66 7.61 -33.56
CA PHE A 133 15.53 8.72 -32.64
C PHE A 133 14.09 9.06 -32.35
N ASP A 134 13.19 9.04 -33.32
CA ASP A 134 11.77 9.29 -33.13
C ASP A 134 11.20 8.29 -32.12
N LYS A 135 11.48 7.00 -32.30
CA LYS A 135 11.02 5.96 -31.37
C LYS A 135 11.67 6.04 -30.00
N PHE A 136 12.96 6.30 -29.95
CA PHE A 136 13.71 6.47 -28.70
C PHE A 136 13.13 7.60 -27.83
N VAL A 137 12.86 8.75 -28.45
CA VAL A 137 12.29 9.92 -27.78
C VAL A 137 10.87 9.63 -27.29
N GLU A 138 10.04 9.03 -28.17
CA GLU A 138 8.68 8.62 -27.83
C GLU A 138 8.67 7.72 -26.57
N ASP A 139 9.47 6.66 -26.57
CA ASP A 139 9.52 5.68 -25.48
C ASP A 139 10.08 6.31 -24.18
N LYS A 140 11.07 7.22 -24.27
CA LYS A 140 11.55 7.99 -23.10
C LYS A 140 10.45 8.89 -22.52
N ILE A 141 9.72 9.60 -23.35
CA ILE A 141 8.62 10.47 -22.91
C ILE A 141 7.52 9.64 -22.24
N GLN A 142 7.10 8.54 -22.87
CA GLN A 142 6.06 7.66 -22.28
C GLN A 142 6.49 7.10 -20.92
N ARG A 143 7.76 6.71 -20.78
CA ARG A 143 8.29 6.20 -19.52
C ARG A 143 8.34 7.29 -18.45
N GLN A 144 8.78 8.50 -18.79
CA GLN A 144 8.79 9.63 -17.86
C GLN A 144 7.38 10.00 -17.40
N GLU A 145 6.40 10.01 -18.32
CA GLU A 145 5.01 10.30 -17.96
C GLU A 145 4.42 9.24 -17.02
N LYS A 146 4.71 7.96 -17.23
CA LYS A 146 4.30 6.88 -16.34
C LYS A 146 4.88 7.04 -14.93
N ILE A 147 6.18 7.36 -14.83
CA ILE A 147 6.84 7.63 -13.53
C ILE A 147 6.22 8.85 -12.88
N ARG A 148 5.96 9.92 -13.63
CA ARG A 148 5.33 11.14 -13.14
C ARG A 148 3.95 10.85 -12.56
N GLN A 149 3.12 10.07 -13.25
CA GLN A 149 1.79 9.67 -12.78
C GLN A 149 1.87 8.86 -11.49
N GLN A 150 2.80 7.91 -11.40
CA GLN A 150 3.02 7.14 -10.16
C GLN A 150 3.43 8.04 -8.99
N LEU A 151 4.34 8.98 -9.21
CA LEU A 151 4.77 9.94 -8.19
C LEU A 151 3.61 10.84 -7.73
N VAL A 152 2.76 11.31 -8.64
CA VAL A 152 1.58 12.11 -8.29
C VAL A 152 0.62 11.30 -7.42
N THR A 153 0.31 10.06 -7.82
CA THR A 153 -0.58 9.17 -7.06
C THR A 153 -0.03 8.88 -5.66
N ASN A 154 1.26 8.54 -5.57
CA ASN A 154 1.91 8.28 -4.27
C ASN A 154 1.93 9.53 -3.37
N ASN A 155 2.17 10.73 -3.94
CA ASN A 155 2.11 11.99 -3.20
C ASN A 155 0.70 12.31 -2.69
N GLN A 156 -0.33 12.03 -3.48
CA GLN A 156 -1.72 12.22 -3.05
C GLN A 156 -2.06 11.28 -1.89
N GLU A 157 -1.65 10.03 -1.97
CA GLU A 157 -1.89 9.06 -0.88
C GLU A 157 -1.11 9.44 0.39
N LEU A 158 0.16 9.86 0.27
CA LEU A 158 0.94 10.36 1.40
C LEU A 158 0.28 11.58 2.05
N LYS A 159 -0.23 12.53 1.27
CA LYS A 159 -0.96 13.70 1.80
C LYS A 159 -2.24 13.29 2.51
N ARG A 160 -2.97 12.31 1.96
CA ARG A 160 -4.18 11.76 2.59
C ARG A 160 -3.85 11.16 3.96
N LEU A 161 -2.82 10.30 4.01
CA LEU A 161 -2.37 9.66 5.26
C LEU A 161 -1.89 10.68 6.30
N LEU A 162 -1.16 11.73 5.87
CA LEU A 162 -0.74 12.82 6.75
C LEU A 162 -1.93 13.61 7.29
N GLY A 163 -2.94 13.88 6.45
CA GLY A 163 -4.19 14.54 6.86
C GLY A 163 -4.91 13.74 7.95
N TYR A 164 -5.12 12.44 7.74
CA TYR A 164 -5.72 11.57 8.77
C TYR A 164 -4.92 11.54 10.07
N SER A 165 -3.60 11.52 10.00
CA SER A 165 -2.74 11.56 11.18
C SER A 165 -2.90 12.88 11.95
N GLN A 166 -2.93 14.03 11.27
CA GLN A 166 -3.12 15.36 11.89
C GLN A 166 -4.49 15.51 12.55
N ASP A 167 -5.55 15.05 11.88
CA ASP A 167 -6.91 15.06 12.42
C ASP A 167 -7.01 14.18 13.67
N SER A 168 -6.42 13.00 13.64
CA SER A 168 -6.36 12.10 14.80
C SER A 168 -5.61 12.72 15.98
N PHE A 169 -4.48 13.39 15.74
CA PHE A 169 -3.75 14.10 16.80
C PHE A 169 -4.54 15.29 17.38
N SER A 170 -5.25 16.02 16.54
CA SER A 170 -6.09 17.12 16.98
C SER A 170 -7.25 16.64 17.87
N GLN A 171 -7.90 15.55 17.46
CA GLN A 171 -8.97 14.91 18.25
C GLN A 171 -8.42 14.36 19.56
N LEU A 172 -7.28 13.67 19.56
CA LEU A 172 -6.63 13.18 20.78
C LEU A 172 -6.31 14.31 21.76
N ALA A 173 -5.77 15.43 21.27
CA ALA A 173 -5.48 16.60 22.11
C ALA A 173 -6.76 17.16 22.75
N HIS A 174 -7.87 17.19 22.01
CA HIS A 174 -9.16 17.64 22.53
C HIS A 174 -9.72 16.68 23.59
N GLU A 175 -9.68 15.36 23.32
CA GLU A 175 -10.14 14.31 24.25
C GLU A 175 -9.29 14.22 25.54
N ILE A 176 -8.00 14.55 25.48
CA ILE A 176 -7.12 14.67 26.66
C ILE A 176 -7.44 15.92 27.47
N LYS A 177 -7.71 17.05 26.81
CA LYS A 177 -7.97 18.34 27.47
C LYS A 177 -9.21 18.29 28.36
N THR A 178 -10.24 17.55 27.97
CA THR A 178 -11.52 17.45 28.70
C THR A 178 -11.35 16.83 30.10
N PRO A 179 -10.83 15.60 30.28
CA PRO A 179 -10.62 15.01 31.60
C PRO A 179 -9.57 15.77 32.41
N LEU A 180 -8.54 16.34 31.76
CA LEU A 180 -7.53 17.15 32.43
C LEU A 180 -8.13 18.40 33.06
N ASN A 181 -8.99 19.13 32.33
CA ASN A 181 -9.73 20.29 32.86
C ASN A 181 -10.66 19.89 34.03
N SER A 182 -11.30 18.71 33.92
CA SER A 182 -12.14 18.17 35.02
C SER A 182 -11.31 17.88 36.26
N ILE A 183 -10.17 17.20 36.12
CA ILE A 183 -9.22 16.95 37.21
C ILE A 183 -8.81 18.28 37.89
N MET A 184 -8.36 19.26 37.08
CA MET A 184 -7.93 20.56 37.59
C MET A 184 -9.07 21.29 38.29
N GLY A 185 -10.27 21.28 37.72
CA GLY A 185 -11.44 21.94 38.31
C GLY A 185 -11.82 21.36 39.67
N TYR A 186 -11.95 20.03 39.75
CA TYR A 186 -12.28 19.38 41.02
C TYR A 186 -11.15 19.47 42.05
N ALA A 187 -9.89 19.40 41.64
CA ALA A 187 -8.74 19.63 42.51
C ALA A 187 -8.73 21.05 43.09
N GLN A 188 -9.06 22.08 42.26
CA GLN A 188 -9.21 23.44 42.74
C GLN A 188 -10.37 23.62 43.71
N LEU A 189 -11.50 22.91 43.50
CA LEU A 189 -12.61 22.94 44.41
C LEU A 189 -12.21 22.32 45.77
N LEU A 190 -11.48 21.20 45.78
CA LEU A 190 -10.93 20.60 47.01
C LEU A 190 -9.96 21.53 47.72
N GLN A 191 -9.11 22.26 46.97
CA GLN A 191 -8.14 23.20 47.56
C GLN A 191 -8.78 24.47 48.18
N ARG A 192 -9.89 24.96 47.63
CA ARG A 192 -10.56 26.16 48.06
C ARG A 192 -11.49 25.99 49.27
N GLN A 193 -11.82 24.76 49.60
CA GLN A 193 -12.71 24.49 50.74
C GLN A 193 -11.96 24.73 52.04
N GLN A 194 -12.47 25.67 52.84
CA GLN A 194 -12.08 25.84 54.26
C GLN A 194 -12.51 24.60 55.06
N PRO A 195 -11.86 24.31 56.23
CA PRO A 195 -12.15 23.14 57.00
C PRO A 195 -13.67 22.98 57.25
N PRO A 196 -14.22 21.78 57.03
CA PRO A 196 -15.66 21.55 57.01
C PRO A 196 -16.30 21.76 58.36
N GLN A 197 -17.37 22.55 58.37
CA GLN A 197 -18.36 22.47 59.45
C GLN A 197 -19.31 21.31 59.08
N LYS A 198 -19.11 20.16 59.80
CA LYS A 198 -19.97 18.96 59.87
C LYS A 198 -20.52 18.32 58.59
N ASP A 199 -20.33 17.02 58.51
CA ASP A 199 -20.93 15.93 57.65
C ASP A 199 -21.15 16.16 56.16
N GLU A 200 -21.79 17.27 55.74
CA GLU A 200 -22.01 17.56 54.29
C GLU A 200 -20.74 17.93 53.52
N GLY A 201 -19.73 18.47 54.19
CA GLY A 201 -18.46 18.82 53.61
C GLY A 201 -17.59 17.61 53.24
N GLU A 202 -17.62 16.57 54.06
CA GLU A 202 -16.89 15.31 53.79
C GLU A 202 -17.47 14.55 52.60
N ALA A 203 -18.78 14.38 52.53
CA ALA A 203 -19.46 13.71 51.45
C ALA A 203 -19.19 14.43 50.09
N ARG A 204 -19.18 15.78 50.07
CA ARG A 204 -18.86 16.58 48.91
C ARG A 204 -17.39 16.43 48.46
N ASN A 205 -16.47 16.36 49.41
CA ASN A 205 -15.05 16.14 49.16
C ASN A 205 -14.78 14.74 48.61
N ILE A 206 -15.44 13.71 49.14
CA ILE A 206 -15.36 12.33 48.61
C ILE A 206 -15.86 12.30 47.17
N ASN A 207 -17.00 12.90 46.86
CA ASN A 207 -17.54 12.96 45.50
C ASN A 207 -16.59 13.70 44.51
N ASN A 208 -15.99 14.82 44.92
CA ASN A 208 -15.02 15.53 44.13
C ASN A 208 -13.76 14.70 43.86
N LEU A 209 -13.28 13.97 44.88
CA LEU A 209 -12.14 13.06 44.76
C LEU A 209 -12.45 11.88 43.81
N GLU A 210 -13.64 11.31 43.90
CA GLU A 210 -14.09 10.25 43.01
C GLU A 210 -14.14 10.72 41.56
N ARG A 211 -14.60 11.95 41.34
CA ARG A 211 -14.60 12.55 39.99
C ARG A 211 -13.18 12.77 39.45
N VAL A 212 -12.24 13.21 40.29
CA VAL A 212 -10.81 13.33 39.91
C VAL A 212 -10.26 11.95 39.54
N LEU A 213 -10.51 10.94 40.37
CA LEU A 213 -10.03 9.57 40.08
C LEU A 213 -10.65 8.98 38.82
N ARG A 214 -11.94 9.20 38.58
CA ARG A 214 -12.62 8.79 37.34
C ARG A 214 -11.99 9.43 36.11
N SER A 215 -11.82 10.75 36.13
CA SER A 215 -11.21 11.49 35.03
C SER A 215 -9.74 11.11 34.76
N SER A 216 -9.00 10.79 35.85
CA SER A 216 -7.62 10.31 35.74
C SER A 216 -7.55 8.92 35.09
N ARG A 217 -8.48 8.02 35.42
CA ARG A 217 -8.58 6.68 34.80
C ARG A 217 -8.95 6.80 33.33
N GLN A 218 -9.87 7.70 32.96
CA GLN A 218 -10.24 7.96 31.60
C GLN A 218 -9.06 8.48 30.77
N LEU A 219 -8.26 9.41 31.33
CA LEU A 219 -7.06 9.93 30.68
C LEU A 219 -6.03 8.83 30.44
N LEU A 220 -5.78 7.98 31.46
CA LEU A 220 -4.84 6.87 31.32
C LEU A 220 -5.29 5.87 30.25
N GLN A 221 -6.59 5.59 30.17
CA GLN A 221 -7.16 4.73 29.14
C GLN A 221 -6.96 5.33 27.75
N LEU A 222 -7.25 6.63 27.55
CA LEU A 222 -7.02 7.32 26.28
C LEU A 222 -5.56 7.25 25.81
N VAL A 223 -4.61 7.46 26.72
CA VAL A 223 -3.17 7.37 26.41
C VAL A 223 -2.80 5.94 26.00
N ASN A 224 -3.26 4.93 26.76
CA ASN A 224 -2.97 3.53 26.45
C ASN A 224 -3.58 3.11 25.10
N ASP A 225 -4.83 3.47 24.84
CA ASP A 225 -5.54 3.22 23.58
C ASP A 225 -4.81 3.85 22.40
N SER A 226 -4.36 5.10 22.55
CA SER A 226 -3.61 5.82 21.50
C SER A 226 -2.24 5.18 21.23
N LEU A 227 -1.52 4.77 22.28
CA LEU A 227 -0.25 4.05 22.15
C LEU A 227 -0.44 2.69 21.46
N GLU A 228 -1.52 2.01 21.74
CA GLU A 228 -1.85 0.74 21.11
C GLU A 228 -2.13 0.93 19.61
N ILE A 229 -2.95 1.89 19.26
CA ILE A 229 -3.21 2.26 17.84
C ILE A 229 -1.90 2.56 17.12
N SER A 230 -1.03 3.37 17.72
CA SER A 230 0.28 3.72 17.14
C SER A 230 1.17 2.48 16.91
N ARG A 231 1.14 1.50 17.82
CA ARG A 231 1.90 0.24 17.65
C ARG A 231 1.36 -0.62 16.52
N PHE A 232 0.03 -0.65 16.36
CA PHE A 232 -0.60 -1.34 15.21
C PHE A 232 -0.20 -0.70 13.88
N ASP A 233 -0.26 0.63 13.78
CA ASP A 233 0.06 1.36 12.56
C ASP A 233 1.55 1.22 12.17
N ALA A 234 2.43 1.06 13.17
CA ALA A 234 3.85 0.80 12.95
C ALA A 234 4.18 -0.67 12.60
N GLY A 235 3.19 -1.58 12.54
CA GLY A 235 3.42 -3.01 12.31
C GLY A 235 4.19 -3.73 13.44
N ASN A 236 4.31 -3.10 14.61
CA ASN A 236 5.13 -3.60 15.72
C ASN A 236 4.36 -4.50 16.71
N SER A 237 3.20 -5.01 16.35
CA SER A 237 2.37 -5.85 17.21
C SER A 237 2.76 -7.32 17.07
N LYS A 238 3.50 -7.85 18.04
CA LYS A 238 3.86 -9.27 18.09
C LYS A 238 2.72 -10.08 18.74
N LEU A 239 2.33 -11.18 18.11
CA LEU A 239 1.35 -12.13 18.64
C LEU A 239 2.05 -13.22 19.45
N GLN A 240 1.41 -13.61 20.57
CA GLN A 240 1.77 -14.78 21.36
C GLN A 240 0.77 -15.91 21.08
N LEU A 241 1.02 -16.66 20.01
CA LEU A 241 0.12 -17.73 19.58
C LEU A 241 0.26 -18.96 20.46
N VAL A 242 -0.87 -19.37 21.08
CA VAL A 242 -0.99 -20.56 21.89
C VAL A 242 -2.27 -21.31 21.52
N SER A 243 -2.30 -22.63 21.76
CA SER A 243 -3.52 -23.42 21.60
C SER A 243 -4.37 -23.31 22.85
N ILE A 244 -5.62 -22.85 22.69
CA ILE A 244 -6.54 -22.60 23.80
C ILE A 244 -7.94 -23.14 23.51
N ASP A 245 -8.73 -23.35 24.58
CA ASP A 245 -10.18 -23.44 24.48
C ASP A 245 -10.76 -22.01 24.44
N VAL A 246 -11.40 -21.65 23.35
CA VAL A 246 -11.93 -20.29 23.14
C VAL A 246 -12.99 -19.92 24.19
N ARG A 247 -13.72 -20.90 24.74
CA ARG A 247 -14.70 -20.70 25.80
C ARG A 247 -14.09 -20.06 27.03
N SER A 248 -12.86 -20.42 27.40
CA SER A 248 -12.19 -19.82 28.57
C SER A 248 -11.96 -18.31 28.37
N VAL A 249 -11.62 -17.86 27.17
CA VAL A 249 -11.42 -16.43 26.88
C VAL A 249 -12.75 -15.68 26.87
N ILE A 250 -13.79 -16.30 26.26
CA ILE A 250 -15.14 -15.71 26.25
C ILE A 250 -15.67 -15.53 27.67
N ASN A 251 -15.57 -16.57 28.52
CA ASN A 251 -16.00 -16.49 29.88
C ASN A 251 -15.26 -15.40 30.68
N SER A 252 -13.92 -15.29 30.51
CA SER A 252 -13.15 -14.22 31.18
C SER A 252 -13.54 -12.82 30.71
N ALA A 253 -13.90 -12.65 29.43
CA ALA A 253 -14.41 -11.38 28.94
C ALA A 253 -15.80 -11.07 29.50
N MET A 254 -16.68 -12.06 29.58
CA MET A 254 -18.03 -11.94 30.17
C MET A 254 -17.95 -11.59 31.66
N GLU A 255 -17.13 -12.30 32.46
CA GLU A 255 -16.89 -11.99 33.88
C GLU A 255 -16.42 -10.55 34.10
N THR A 256 -15.63 -9.99 33.18
CA THR A 256 -15.16 -8.60 33.26
C THR A 256 -16.31 -7.60 33.08
N ILE A 257 -17.33 -7.93 32.31
CA ILE A 257 -18.45 -7.06 31.97
C ILE A 257 -19.67 -7.25 32.85
N GLU A 258 -19.79 -8.42 33.50
CA GLU A 258 -20.93 -8.80 34.36
C GLU A 258 -21.30 -7.72 35.39
N PRO A 259 -20.37 -7.16 36.17
CA PRO A 259 -20.71 -6.10 37.14
C PRO A 259 -21.31 -4.86 36.50
N LEU A 260 -20.85 -4.50 35.29
CA LEU A 260 -21.36 -3.33 34.55
C LEU A 260 -22.76 -3.58 33.99
N ALA A 261 -23.05 -4.81 33.58
CA ALA A 261 -24.36 -5.23 33.13
C ALA A 261 -25.36 -5.32 34.28
N GLU A 262 -24.95 -5.89 35.41
CA GLU A 262 -25.76 -5.97 36.64
C GLU A 262 -26.14 -4.58 37.17
N ASP A 263 -25.19 -3.62 37.19
CA ASP A 263 -25.47 -2.23 37.59
C ASP A 263 -26.56 -1.56 36.76
N LYS A 264 -26.73 -2.02 35.49
CA LYS A 264 -27.78 -1.55 34.56
C LYS A 264 -29.00 -2.46 34.55
N GLY A 265 -28.98 -3.61 35.20
CA GLY A 265 -30.06 -4.59 35.13
C GLY A 265 -30.20 -5.32 33.79
N LEU A 266 -29.11 -5.40 33.02
CA LEU A 266 -29.09 -6.07 31.71
C LEU A 266 -28.93 -7.58 31.86
N GLN A 267 -29.61 -8.35 31.01
CA GLN A 267 -29.45 -9.80 30.94
C GLN A 267 -28.24 -10.16 30.07
N LEU A 268 -27.36 -11.01 30.59
CA LEU A 268 -26.22 -11.54 29.83
C LEU A 268 -26.48 -13.01 29.48
N GLU A 269 -26.42 -13.32 28.16
CA GLU A 269 -26.59 -14.67 27.65
C GLU A 269 -25.31 -15.20 27.03
N ASN A 270 -24.90 -16.41 27.41
CA ASN A 270 -23.70 -17.07 26.87
C ASN A 270 -24.06 -18.42 26.26
N ASN A 271 -24.01 -18.52 24.94
CA ASN A 271 -24.37 -19.71 24.14
C ASN A 271 -23.13 -20.23 23.39
N CYS A 272 -22.15 -20.74 24.11
CA CYS A 272 -20.87 -21.21 23.55
C CYS A 272 -20.73 -22.73 23.50
N ASP A 273 -21.83 -23.51 23.58
CA ASP A 273 -21.80 -24.97 23.58
C ASP A 273 -21.17 -25.56 22.31
N ARG A 274 -21.32 -24.86 21.17
CA ARG A 274 -20.80 -25.26 19.84
C ARG A 274 -19.43 -24.63 19.53
N ALA A 275 -18.82 -23.95 20.51
CA ALA A 275 -17.53 -23.32 20.33
C ALA A 275 -16.42 -24.36 20.10
N PRO A 276 -15.40 -24.08 19.27
CA PRO A 276 -14.28 -24.96 19.08
C PRO A 276 -13.47 -25.13 20.37
N THR A 277 -13.09 -26.38 20.68
CA THR A 277 -12.34 -26.71 21.90
C THR A 277 -10.85 -26.40 21.80
N GLN A 278 -10.33 -26.25 20.58
CA GLN A 278 -8.92 -25.92 20.34
C GLN A 278 -8.78 -24.96 19.16
N VAL A 279 -8.29 -23.76 19.44
CA VAL A 279 -7.89 -22.77 18.44
C VAL A 279 -6.48 -22.28 18.73
N THR A 280 -5.70 -21.98 17.71
CA THR A 280 -4.38 -21.37 17.86
C THR A 280 -4.50 -19.87 17.64
N THR A 281 -4.41 -19.08 18.70
CA THR A 281 -4.58 -17.63 18.68
C THR A 281 -3.79 -16.99 19.84
N ASP A 282 -3.82 -15.65 19.93
CA ASP A 282 -3.33 -14.91 21.09
C ASP A 282 -4.52 -14.64 22.05
N PRO A 283 -4.57 -15.30 23.23
CA PRO A 283 -5.71 -15.18 24.15
C PRO A 283 -5.87 -13.76 24.70
N SER A 284 -4.77 -13.05 24.94
CA SER A 284 -4.82 -11.70 25.48
C SER A 284 -5.42 -10.71 24.47
N ARG A 285 -5.01 -10.83 23.20
CA ARG A 285 -5.54 -10.00 22.13
C ARG A 285 -6.99 -10.32 21.80
N LEU A 286 -7.35 -11.60 21.82
CA LEU A 286 -8.74 -12.02 21.65
C LEU A 286 -9.62 -11.50 22.79
N GLN A 287 -9.20 -11.67 24.05
CA GLN A 287 -9.93 -11.18 25.22
C GLN A 287 -10.13 -9.66 25.15
N GLN A 288 -9.09 -8.92 24.79
CA GLN A 288 -9.15 -7.46 24.64
C GLN A 288 -10.17 -7.04 23.57
N ALA A 289 -10.17 -7.70 22.41
CA ALA A 289 -11.15 -7.43 21.35
C ALA A 289 -12.58 -7.67 21.86
N LEU A 290 -12.82 -8.82 22.50
CA LEU A 290 -14.13 -9.18 23.08
C LEU A 290 -14.59 -8.17 24.13
N THR A 291 -13.71 -7.81 25.07
CA THR A 291 -14.03 -6.83 26.13
C THR A 291 -14.43 -5.49 25.53
N ASN A 292 -13.80 -5.05 24.45
CA ASN A 292 -14.15 -3.80 23.75
C ASN A 292 -15.54 -3.88 23.11
N PHE A 293 -15.89 -4.98 22.43
CA PHE A 293 -17.25 -5.15 21.88
C PHE A 293 -18.30 -5.24 22.98
N LEU A 294 -18.06 -6.05 24.02
CA LEU A 294 -19.00 -6.26 25.12
C LEU A 294 -19.19 -4.98 25.95
N SER A 295 -18.13 -4.22 26.23
CA SER A 295 -18.26 -2.95 26.95
C SER A 295 -19.07 -1.93 26.17
N ASN A 296 -18.96 -1.92 24.84
CA ASN A 296 -19.81 -1.11 23.99
C ASN A 296 -21.27 -1.58 24.02
N ALA A 297 -21.53 -2.88 23.94
CA ALA A 297 -22.86 -3.44 24.06
C ALA A 297 -23.53 -3.01 25.38
N VAL A 298 -22.86 -3.16 26.53
CA VAL A 298 -23.37 -2.69 27.83
C VAL A 298 -23.59 -1.18 27.84
N ARG A 299 -22.69 -0.41 27.25
CA ARG A 299 -22.80 1.06 27.26
C ARG A 299 -24.01 1.55 26.49
N TYR A 300 -24.30 0.97 25.33
CA TYR A 300 -25.34 1.44 24.43
C TYR A 300 -26.69 0.72 24.58
N THR A 301 -26.78 -0.23 25.51
CA THR A 301 -28.02 -0.85 25.94
C THR A 301 -28.42 -0.27 27.28
N ASP A 302 -29.61 0.32 27.35
CA ASP A 302 -30.17 0.85 28.62
C ASP A 302 -31.03 -0.18 29.31
N GLU A 303 -31.83 -0.95 28.56
CA GLU A 303 -32.68 -2.05 29.05
C GLU A 303 -32.65 -3.20 28.04
N GLY A 304 -32.77 -4.44 28.50
CA GLY A 304 -32.81 -5.63 27.66
C GLY A 304 -31.66 -6.59 27.86
N SER A 305 -31.06 -7.11 26.78
CA SER A 305 -30.07 -8.20 26.88
C SER A 305 -28.89 -8.03 25.91
N ILE A 306 -27.81 -8.69 26.30
CA ILE A 306 -26.60 -8.87 25.50
C ILE A 306 -26.34 -10.35 25.37
N SER A 307 -26.23 -10.87 24.16
CA SER A 307 -25.97 -12.28 23.91
C SER A 307 -24.62 -12.50 23.22
N VAL A 308 -23.91 -13.55 23.66
CA VAL A 308 -22.68 -14.03 23.04
C VAL A 308 -22.91 -15.45 22.56
N ASN A 309 -22.76 -15.67 21.25
CA ASN A 309 -22.89 -16.98 20.63
C ASN A 309 -21.57 -17.33 19.95
N CYS A 310 -21.06 -18.55 20.17
CA CYS A 310 -19.83 -19.01 19.55
C CYS A 310 -20.01 -20.39 18.95
N GLU A 311 -19.61 -20.55 17.68
CA GLU A 311 -19.72 -21.81 16.99
C GLU A 311 -18.56 -22.07 16.01
N ALA A 312 -18.23 -23.33 15.82
CA ALA A 312 -17.35 -23.78 14.75
C ALA A 312 -18.12 -23.79 13.43
N LEU A 313 -17.67 -23.01 12.43
CA LEU A 313 -18.27 -22.97 11.09
C LEU A 313 -17.75 -24.12 10.22
N SER A 314 -16.48 -24.45 10.36
CA SER A 314 -15.80 -25.51 9.64
C SER A 314 -14.53 -25.95 10.41
N ASP A 315 -13.78 -26.90 9.85
CA ASP A 315 -12.47 -27.31 10.41
C ASP A 315 -11.41 -26.18 10.30
N GLU A 316 -11.68 -25.12 9.55
CA GLU A 316 -10.74 -24.02 9.33
C GLU A 316 -11.19 -22.69 9.97
N LYS A 317 -12.49 -22.51 10.20
CA LYS A 317 -13.05 -21.22 10.68
C LYS A 317 -14.04 -21.43 11.81
N TRP A 318 -14.12 -20.45 12.70
CA TRP A 318 -15.13 -20.33 13.74
C TRP A 318 -15.67 -18.92 13.82
N SER A 319 -16.86 -18.75 14.37
CA SER A 319 -17.49 -17.44 14.52
C SER A 319 -17.83 -17.15 15.97
N LEU A 320 -17.80 -15.87 16.31
CA LEU A 320 -18.32 -15.31 17.53
C LEU A 320 -19.27 -14.17 17.20
N ILE A 321 -20.48 -14.27 17.72
CA ILE A 321 -21.54 -13.29 17.50
C ILE A 321 -21.82 -12.60 18.83
N ILE A 322 -21.74 -11.27 18.85
CA ILE A 322 -22.12 -10.41 19.97
C ILE A 322 -23.30 -9.58 19.53
N ALA A 323 -24.45 -9.77 20.18
CA ALA A 323 -25.65 -9.02 19.86
C ALA A 323 -26.19 -8.30 21.11
N ASP A 324 -26.62 -7.06 20.92
CA ASP A 324 -27.24 -6.21 21.93
C ASP A 324 -28.62 -5.74 21.45
N THR A 325 -29.50 -5.43 22.41
CA THR A 325 -30.83 -4.85 22.15
C THR A 325 -30.84 -3.33 22.40
N GLY A 326 -29.72 -2.68 22.18
CA GLY A 326 -29.50 -1.26 22.46
C GLY A 326 -30.08 -0.32 21.41
N ILE A 327 -29.53 0.90 21.37
CA ILE A 327 -30.00 1.98 20.49
C ILE A 327 -29.78 1.71 19.00
N GLY A 328 -28.96 0.70 18.66
CA GLY A 328 -28.57 0.43 17.28
C GLY A 328 -27.67 1.50 16.66
N ILE A 329 -27.35 1.32 15.36
CA ILE A 329 -26.43 2.17 14.60
C ILE A 329 -27.10 2.55 13.29
N SER A 330 -27.15 3.84 12.98
CA SER A 330 -27.73 4.35 11.74
C SER A 330 -26.92 3.85 10.51
N PRO A 331 -27.52 3.71 9.34
CA PRO A 331 -26.81 3.31 8.12
C PRO A 331 -25.62 4.25 7.79
N GLU A 332 -25.77 5.54 8.11
CA GLU A 332 -24.77 6.57 7.85
C GLU A 332 -23.54 6.43 8.74
N ASP A 333 -23.71 5.95 9.98
CA ASP A 333 -22.64 5.79 10.96
C ASP A 333 -21.88 4.46 10.81
N ARG A 334 -22.45 3.44 10.16
CA ARG A 334 -21.86 2.09 10.09
C ARG A 334 -20.44 2.06 9.50
N ASP A 335 -20.19 2.89 8.50
CA ASP A 335 -18.87 2.96 7.85
C ASP A 335 -17.82 3.67 8.70
N TYR A 336 -18.26 4.48 9.66
CA TYR A 336 -17.39 5.34 10.45
C TYR A 336 -17.12 4.86 11.87
N ILE A 337 -17.94 3.97 12.43
CA ILE A 337 -17.81 3.54 13.85
C ILE A 337 -16.47 2.86 14.18
N PHE A 338 -15.75 2.36 13.16
CA PHE A 338 -14.42 1.77 13.31
C PHE A 338 -13.28 2.78 13.11
N ALA A 339 -13.59 4.02 12.71
CA ALA A 339 -12.58 5.07 12.59
C ALA A 339 -12.17 5.58 13.99
N PRO A 340 -10.91 5.97 14.18
CA PRO A 340 -10.46 6.52 15.46
C PRO A 340 -11.28 7.76 15.88
N PHE A 341 -11.64 7.84 17.17
CA PHE A 341 -12.41 8.92 17.77
C PHE A 341 -13.81 9.13 17.19
N SER A 342 -14.31 8.20 16.38
CA SER A 342 -15.66 8.29 15.84
C SER A 342 -16.70 7.96 16.91
N ARG A 343 -17.83 8.67 16.85
CA ARG A 343 -19.00 8.44 17.69
C ARG A 343 -20.24 8.52 16.80
N ALA A 344 -21.16 7.59 16.94
CA ALA A 344 -22.45 7.69 16.24
C ALA A 344 -23.20 8.95 16.67
N HIS A 345 -23.91 9.59 15.75
CA HIS A 345 -24.64 10.85 16.02
C HIS A 345 -25.63 10.72 17.17
N SER A 346 -26.26 9.56 17.31
CA SER A 346 -27.18 9.22 18.40
C SER A 346 -26.52 9.01 19.76
N SER A 347 -25.17 8.91 19.82
CA SER A 347 -24.41 8.59 21.03
C SER A 347 -23.60 9.75 21.61
N GLN A 348 -23.67 10.96 21.03
CA GLN A 348 -22.83 12.11 21.41
C GLN A 348 -23.06 12.58 22.85
N GLU A 349 -24.21 12.31 23.46
CA GLU A 349 -24.54 12.73 24.83
C GLU A 349 -24.06 11.76 25.94
N ARG A 350 -23.51 10.57 25.58
CA ARG A 350 -23.09 9.58 26.56
C ARG A 350 -21.65 9.82 27.02
N GLU A 351 -21.49 10.26 28.27
CA GLU A 351 -20.19 10.52 28.88
C GLU A 351 -19.32 9.26 28.94
N GLY A 352 -18.02 9.41 28.69
CA GLY A 352 -16.98 8.41 28.98
C GLY A 352 -16.59 7.49 27.83
N SER A 353 -17.06 7.71 26.59
CA SER A 353 -16.56 6.99 25.44
C SER A 353 -15.35 7.70 24.82
N THR A 354 -14.26 6.99 24.58
CA THR A 354 -13.06 7.53 23.92
C THR A 354 -13.17 7.54 22.39
N GLY A 355 -14.14 6.81 21.84
CA GLY A 355 -14.24 6.58 20.39
C GLY A 355 -13.10 5.71 19.82
N LEU A 356 -12.30 5.08 20.70
CA LEU A 356 -11.16 4.25 20.30
C LEU A 356 -11.42 2.75 20.44
N GLY A 357 -12.40 2.36 21.29
CA GLY A 357 -12.63 0.94 21.62
C GLY A 357 -12.93 0.07 20.40
N LEU A 358 -13.87 0.47 19.51
CA LEU A 358 -14.18 -0.28 18.30
C LEU A 358 -13.03 -0.24 17.28
N THR A 359 -12.30 0.86 17.21
CA THR A 359 -11.09 0.95 16.37
C THR A 359 -10.05 -0.07 16.79
N ILE A 360 -9.78 -0.17 18.09
CA ILE A 360 -8.84 -1.15 18.66
C ILE A 360 -9.37 -2.57 18.42
N ALA A 361 -10.63 -2.83 18.73
CA ALA A 361 -11.26 -4.13 18.50
C ALA A 361 -11.15 -4.59 17.05
N SER A 362 -11.44 -3.71 16.10
CA SER A 362 -11.30 -3.99 14.65
C SER A 362 -9.85 -4.31 14.25
N ARG A 363 -8.87 -3.56 14.77
CA ARG A 363 -7.46 -3.82 14.49
C ARG A 363 -6.99 -5.15 15.11
N LEU A 364 -7.45 -5.47 16.31
CA LEU A 364 -7.16 -6.75 16.97
C LEU A 364 -7.76 -7.93 16.19
N VAL A 365 -9.01 -7.82 15.74
CA VAL A 365 -9.63 -8.85 14.90
C VAL A 365 -8.82 -9.06 13.60
N LYS A 366 -8.41 -8.00 12.92
CA LYS A 366 -7.54 -8.08 11.74
C LYS A 366 -6.17 -8.70 12.05
N LEU A 367 -5.56 -8.34 13.18
CA LEU A 367 -4.29 -8.91 13.61
C LEU A 367 -4.39 -10.41 13.85
N LEU A 368 -5.54 -10.87 14.37
CA LEU A 368 -5.88 -12.28 14.54
C LEU A 368 -6.40 -12.94 13.26
N GLN A 369 -6.23 -12.29 12.10
CA GLN A 369 -6.65 -12.77 10.78
C GLN A 369 -8.16 -13.03 10.68
N GLY A 370 -8.95 -12.28 11.47
CA GLY A 370 -10.41 -12.35 11.48
C GLY A 370 -11.07 -11.28 10.60
N GLU A 371 -12.37 -11.48 10.40
CA GLU A 371 -13.27 -10.60 9.66
C GLU A 371 -14.40 -10.14 10.57
N ILE A 372 -14.95 -8.93 10.34
CA ILE A 372 -16.05 -8.35 11.12
C ILE A 372 -17.19 -8.05 10.16
N GLU A 373 -18.37 -8.53 10.50
CA GLU A 373 -19.64 -8.16 9.85
C GLU A 373 -20.53 -7.48 10.88
N LEU A 374 -21.27 -6.44 10.45
CA LEU A 374 -22.16 -5.65 11.28
C LEU A 374 -23.58 -5.66 10.70
N GLU A 375 -24.52 -6.13 11.48
CA GLU A 375 -25.95 -5.96 11.26
C GLU A 375 -26.50 -5.08 12.39
N SER A 376 -27.13 -3.95 12.07
CA SER A 376 -27.68 -3.06 13.10
C SER A 376 -28.81 -2.23 12.51
N GLN A 377 -29.80 -1.93 13.30
CA GLN A 377 -30.89 -1.04 12.95
C GLN A 377 -31.18 -0.11 14.14
N GLU A 378 -31.34 1.18 13.85
CA GLU A 378 -31.62 2.17 14.87
C GLU A 378 -32.90 1.81 15.66
N GLY A 379 -32.77 1.74 16.99
CA GLY A 379 -33.83 1.33 17.92
C GLY A 379 -34.02 -0.18 18.10
N GLU A 380 -33.30 -1.03 17.35
CA GLU A 380 -33.43 -2.51 17.45
C GLU A 380 -32.17 -3.18 18.02
N GLY A 381 -31.05 -2.45 18.09
CA GLY A 381 -29.78 -2.97 18.58
C GLY A 381 -28.76 -3.24 17.49
N SER A 382 -27.68 -3.92 17.88
CA SER A 382 -26.57 -4.23 16.98
C SER A 382 -26.12 -5.67 17.14
N LYS A 383 -25.66 -6.27 16.03
CA LYS A 383 -25.09 -7.61 15.97
C LYS A 383 -23.75 -7.56 15.25
N PHE A 384 -22.69 -7.87 15.97
CA PHE A 384 -21.35 -8.02 15.43
C PHE A 384 -21.02 -9.49 15.26
N THR A 385 -20.72 -9.91 14.05
CA THR A 385 -20.24 -11.26 13.73
C THR A 385 -18.75 -11.21 13.45
N LEU A 386 -17.97 -11.88 14.28
CA LEU A 386 -16.52 -11.98 14.18
C LEU A 386 -16.17 -13.38 13.68
N THR A 387 -15.52 -13.49 12.52
CA THR A 387 -15.10 -14.77 11.97
C THR A 387 -13.58 -14.89 12.02
N PHE A 388 -13.08 -15.95 12.62
CA PHE A 388 -11.65 -16.19 12.78
C PHE A 388 -11.21 -17.52 12.18
N PRO A 389 -9.93 -17.65 11.76
CA PRO A 389 -9.35 -18.94 11.42
C PRO A 389 -9.14 -19.78 12.69
N GLN A 390 -9.25 -21.12 12.57
CA GLN A 390 -8.89 -22.00 13.70
C GLN A 390 -7.41 -21.92 14.10
N LYS A 391 -6.54 -21.53 13.15
CA LYS A 391 -5.10 -21.34 13.36
C LYS A 391 -4.66 -20.02 12.77
N VAL A 392 -4.35 -19.06 13.63
CA VAL A 392 -3.67 -17.82 13.22
C VAL A 392 -2.22 -18.18 12.83
N ARG A 393 -1.71 -17.62 11.74
CA ARG A 393 -0.35 -17.84 11.24
C ARG A 393 0.48 -16.57 11.46
N MET A 394 1.73 -16.73 11.87
CA MET A 394 2.68 -15.62 11.83
C MET A 394 3.12 -15.42 10.37
N GLU A 395 2.94 -14.21 9.86
CA GLU A 395 3.59 -13.79 8.61
C GLU A 395 5.04 -13.41 8.84
#